data_7f61eefd1ec83aa3d787368b1bb40e47
#
_entry.id   7f61eefd1ec83aa3d787368b1bb40e47
#
_cell.length_a   1.000
_cell.length_b   1.000
_cell.length_c   1.000
_cell.angle_alpha   90.00
_cell.angle_beta   90.00
_cell.angle_gamma   90.00
#
_symmetry.space_group_name_H-M   'P 1'
#
loop_
_entity.id
_entity.type
_entity.pdbx_description
1 polymer ?
#
loop_
_entity_poly.entity_id
_entity_poly.type
_entity_poly.pdbx_seq_one_letter_code
_entity_poly.pdbx_strand_id
1 'polypeptide(L)'
;MTRIVHMNWMRDMLKWVLVTLMSLSGAGAMAQAAPAAQDYVLGPGDTIRVAVYQNPDLTLETRINEGGTISYPLLGSVKLGGLNLVDAEKAIAKGLKDGNFLKQPQVSLLLLTPAANQVSVLGMVNKPGRYPIIASSNKLSEIMAMAGGIIPGSGSDMVVVSGTRDGQAFRKEVDFTKVFASSGSEPDFELRNGDTIWVDRAPQIYMYGEVQRPGAQVLLRGTTVLQALANAGGLTLRGTQRGIKVHRRDEATGEVNVVEAGLNDVLKPNDVIYIKESLF
;
A
#
# COMPACT_ATOMS: atom_id res chain seq x y z
N MET A 1 74.66 3.50 31.20
CA MET A 1 74.26 2.67 30.04
C MET A 1 72.77 2.89 29.81
N THR A 2 72.43 3.91 29.01
CA THR A 2 71.05 4.27 28.70
C THR A 2 70.91 4.15 27.19
N ARG A 3 70.21 3.10 26.71
CA ARG A 3 69.92 2.85 25.28
C ARG A 3 68.49 3.20 24.98
N ILE A 4 68.36 4.26 24.25
CA ILE A 4 67.50 4.60 23.11
C ILE A 4 66.37 3.60 22.79
N VAL A 5 65.16 3.95 23.16
CA VAL A 5 63.90 3.29 22.71
C VAL A 5 62.96 4.42 22.26
N HIS A 6 63.33 5.18 21.23
CA HIS A 6 62.48 6.26 20.71
C HIS A 6 62.50 6.35 19.18
N MET A 7 62.26 5.24 18.43
CA MET A 7 62.19 5.37 16.96
C MET A 7 61.20 4.44 16.25
N ASN A 8 60.39 3.71 16.98
CA ASN A 8 59.39 2.86 16.32
C ASN A 8 57.93 3.36 16.45
N TRP A 9 57.63 4.19 17.40
CA TRP A 9 56.25 4.65 17.65
C TRP A 9 55.71 5.61 16.56
N MET A 10 56.57 6.44 15.98
CA MET A 10 56.15 7.36 14.90
C MET A 10 55.92 6.63 13.56
N ARG A 11 56.59 5.50 13.29
CA ARG A 11 56.36 4.71 12.08
C ARG A 11 55.09 3.90 12.17
N ASP A 12 54.68 3.46 13.33
CA ASP A 12 53.44 2.71 13.55
C ASP A 12 52.20 3.63 13.58
N MET A 13 52.31 4.84 14.13
CA MET A 13 51.26 5.85 14.00
C MET A 13 50.99 6.27 12.58
N LEU A 14 52.02 6.36 11.73
CA LEU A 14 51.83 6.73 10.32
C LEU A 14 51.15 5.61 9.50
N LYS A 15 51.30 4.34 9.89
CA LYS A 15 50.58 3.21 9.28
C LYS A 15 49.11 3.18 9.68
N TRP A 16 48.75 3.53 10.91
CA TRP A 16 47.36 3.58 11.36
C TRP A 16 46.59 4.75 10.75
N VAL A 17 47.22 5.89 10.52
CA VAL A 17 46.63 7.05 9.82
C VAL A 17 46.39 6.75 8.35
N LEU A 18 47.24 5.97 7.69
CA LEU A 18 47.07 5.59 6.28
C LEU A 18 45.99 4.54 6.08
N VAL A 19 45.77 3.65 7.06
CA VAL A 19 44.67 2.65 7.01
C VAL A 19 43.32 3.29 7.29
N THR A 20 43.23 4.29 8.13
CA THR A 20 41.96 5.02 8.40
C THR A 20 41.56 5.99 7.29
N LEU A 21 42.50 6.45 6.46
CA LEU A 21 42.16 7.35 5.33
C LEU A 21 41.66 6.57 4.08
N MET A 22 41.89 5.26 4.02
CA MET A 22 41.47 4.42 2.88
C MET A 22 40.09 3.80 3.03
N SER A 23 39.43 3.94 4.20
CA SER A 23 38.08 3.43 4.49
C SER A 23 36.95 4.44 4.29
N LEU A 24 37.26 5.69 3.85
CA LEU A 24 36.25 6.75 3.68
C LEU A 24 35.86 7.00 2.21
N SER A 25 36.29 6.16 1.27
CA SER A 25 36.01 6.31 -0.15
C SER A 25 35.14 5.15 -0.65
N GLY A 26 33.90 5.06 -0.20
CA GLY A 26 33.04 3.95 -0.62
C GLY A 26 31.54 4.10 -0.36
N ALA A 27 31.07 5.25 0.10
CA ALA A 27 29.65 5.53 0.12
C ALA A 27 29.23 6.18 -1.20
N GLY A 28 29.40 5.43 -2.29
CA GLY A 28 28.68 5.72 -3.53
C GLY A 28 27.19 5.60 -3.22
N ALA A 29 26.49 6.74 -3.13
CA ALA A 29 25.04 6.76 -3.17
C ALA A 29 24.63 6.04 -4.46
N MET A 30 24.24 4.76 -4.33
CA MET A 30 23.46 4.13 -5.37
C MET A 30 22.16 4.93 -5.43
N ALA A 31 22.11 5.87 -6.37
CA ALA A 31 20.86 6.43 -6.83
C ALA A 31 20.01 5.23 -7.25
N GLN A 32 19.06 4.87 -6.42
CA GLN A 32 18.07 3.86 -6.71
C GLN A 32 17.30 4.40 -7.90
N ALA A 33 17.64 3.92 -9.08
CA ALA A 33 16.89 4.23 -10.29
C ALA A 33 15.43 3.88 -9.98
N ALA A 34 14.55 4.87 -10.06
CA ALA A 34 13.13 4.64 -9.99
C ALA A 34 12.78 3.49 -10.96
N PRO A 35 11.94 2.52 -10.58
CA PRO A 35 11.57 1.41 -11.44
C PRO A 35 11.10 1.99 -12.78
N ALA A 36 11.67 1.47 -13.85
CA ALA A 36 11.61 2.04 -15.16
C ALA A 36 10.15 2.21 -15.60
N ALA A 37 9.82 3.40 -16.07
CA ALA A 37 8.60 3.74 -16.79
C ALA A 37 8.33 2.84 -18.03
N GLN A 38 9.16 1.82 -18.23
CA GLN A 38 9.11 0.88 -19.35
C GLN A 38 7.94 -0.09 -19.30
N ASP A 39 7.40 -0.36 -18.10
CA ASP A 39 6.33 -1.35 -17.90
C ASP A 39 4.92 -0.75 -17.92
N TYR A 40 4.80 0.59 -18.01
CA TYR A 40 3.51 1.25 -18.08
C TYR A 40 2.96 1.20 -19.52
N VAL A 41 1.76 0.65 -19.65
CA VAL A 41 1.04 0.61 -20.94
C VAL A 41 0.14 1.83 -21.03
N LEU A 42 0.39 2.67 -22.02
CA LEU A 42 -0.40 3.87 -22.30
C LEU A 42 -1.85 3.54 -22.63
N GLY A 43 -2.77 4.37 -22.18
CA GLY A 43 -4.18 4.20 -22.43
C GLY A 43 -4.99 5.50 -22.40
N PRO A 44 -6.31 5.39 -22.64
CA PRO A 44 -7.20 6.54 -22.64
C PRO A 44 -7.14 7.31 -21.33
N GLY A 45 -7.05 8.64 -21.42
CA GLY A 45 -7.00 9.50 -20.25
C GLY A 45 -5.61 9.92 -19.82
N ASP A 46 -4.56 9.18 -20.18
CA ASP A 46 -3.19 9.54 -19.86
C ASP A 46 -2.78 10.87 -20.46
N THR A 47 -2.06 11.66 -19.69
CA THR A 47 -1.45 12.91 -20.18
C THR A 47 0.04 12.69 -20.36
N ILE A 48 0.51 12.96 -21.57
CA ILE A 48 1.89 12.75 -21.99
C ILE A 48 2.49 14.04 -22.54
N ARG A 49 3.81 14.16 -22.39
CA ARG A 49 4.61 15.15 -23.11
C ARG A 49 5.51 14.42 -24.10
N VAL A 50 5.41 14.78 -25.36
CA VAL A 50 6.30 14.31 -26.43
C VAL A 50 7.30 15.41 -26.71
N ALA A 51 8.59 15.10 -26.73
CA ALA A 51 9.64 16.03 -27.12
C ALA A 51 10.50 15.41 -28.23
N VAL A 52 10.86 16.22 -29.20
CA VAL A 52 11.74 15.82 -30.31
C VAL A 52 13.03 16.61 -30.24
N TYR A 53 14.15 15.92 -30.15
CA TYR A 53 15.46 16.56 -30.02
C TYR A 53 15.73 17.50 -31.17
N GLN A 54 16.21 18.71 -30.86
CA GLN A 54 16.47 19.83 -31.81
C GLN A 54 15.23 20.34 -32.59
N ASN A 55 14.00 19.92 -32.23
CA ASN A 55 12.78 20.37 -32.86
C ASN A 55 11.74 20.79 -31.79
N PRO A 56 11.92 21.91 -31.10
CA PRO A 56 11.03 22.35 -30.04
C PRO A 56 9.58 22.57 -30.51
N ASP A 57 9.40 22.94 -31.77
CA ASP A 57 8.07 23.17 -32.38
C ASP A 57 7.23 21.86 -32.45
N LEU A 58 7.86 20.71 -32.34
CA LEU A 58 7.20 19.40 -32.28
C LEU A 58 6.98 18.91 -30.84
N THR A 59 7.35 19.73 -29.85
CA THR A 59 7.06 19.39 -28.44
C THR A 59 5.59 19.66 -28.15
N LEU A 60 4.91 18.62 -27.64
CA LEU A 60 3.47 18.66 -27.39
C LEU A 60 3.14 18.01 -26.03
N GLU A 61 2.33 18.70 -25.24
CA GLU A 61 1.60 18.07 -24.14
C GLU A 61 0.18 17.78 -24.58
N THR A 62 -0.24 16.53 -24.44
CA THR A 62 -1.55 16.12 -24.89
C THR A 62 -2.09 14.96 -24.07
N ARG A 63 -3.41 14.79 -24.10
CA ARG A 63 -4.10 13.67 -23.47
C ARG A 63 -4.49 12.64 -24.52
N ILE A 64 -4.28 11.37 -24.19
CA ILE A 64 -4.72 10.25 -25.02
C ILE A 64 -6.25 10.19 -24.95
N ASN A 65 -6.91 10.21 -26.10
CA ASN A 65 -8.36 10.16 -26.19
C ASN A 65 -8.91 8.75 -25.96
N GLU A 66 -10.25 8.62 -25.90
CA GLU A 66 -10.93 7.34 -25.67
C GLU A 66 -10.59 6.26 -26.73
N GLY A 67 -10.25 6.69 -27.95
CA GLY A 67 -9.78 5.78 -29.00
C GLY A 67 -8.33 5.32 -28.80
N GLY A 68 -7.62 5.81 -27.77
CA GLY A 68 -6.20 5.53 -27.54
C GLY A 68 -5.28 6.22 -28.54
N THR A 69 -5.70 7.35 -29.11
CA THR A 69 -4.91 8.13 -30.08
C THR A 69 -4.63 9.54 -29.54
N ILE A 70 -3.60 10.16 -30.10
CA ILE A 70 -3.31 11.59 -29.96
C ILE A 70 -3.35 12.27 -31.31
N SER A 71 -3.60 13.58 -31.34
CA SER A 71 -3.35 14.42 -32.53
C SER A 71 -1.94 14.98 -32.41
N TYR A 72 -1.06 14.60 -33.32
CA TYR A 72 0.34 15.02 -33.28
C TYR A 72 0.71 15.88 -34.52
N PRO A 73 1.48 16.95 -34.36
CA PRO A 73 1.89 17.79 -35.50
C PRO A 73 2.53 16.96 -36.60
N LEU A 74 2.24 17.29 -37.85
CA LEU A 74 2.70 16.64 -39.08
C LEU A 74 2.16 15.22 -39.32
N LEU A 75 1.88 14.44 -38.25
CA LEU A 75 1.43 13.06 -38.37
C LEU A 75 -0.11 12.89 -38.32
N GLY A 76 -0.82 13.91 -37.82
CA GLY A 76 -2.26 13.78 -37.57
C GLY A 76 -2.55 12.84 -36.39
N SER A 77 -3.43 11.86 -36.61
CA SER A 77 -3.82 10.91 -35.55
C SER A 77 -2.81 9.77 -35.40
N VAL A 78 -2.23 9.62 -34.21
CA VAL A 78 -1.27 8.57 -33.90
C VAL A 78 -1.81 7.69 -32.79
N LYS A 79 -1.84 6.36 -33.01
CA LYS A 79 -2.27 5.37 -32.02
C LYS A 79 -1.14 5.09 -31.04
N LEU A 80 -1.36 5.41 -29.76
CA LEU A 80 -0.40 5.15 -28.67
C LEU A 80 -0.98 4.23 -27.59
N GLY A 81 -2.29 4.17 -27.48
CA GLY A 81 -2.96 3.28 -26.53
C GLY A 81 -2.64 1.81 -26.78
N GLY A 82 -2.22 1.09 -25.73
CA GLY A 82 -1.75 -0.28 -25.80
C GLY A 82 -0.23 -0.43 -25.98
N LEU A 83 0.51 0.67 -26.18
CA LEU A 83 1.97 0.67 -26.28
C LEU A 83 2.60 1.03 -24.94
N ASN A 84 3.77 0.51 -24.63
CA ASN A 84 4.63 1.06 -23.59
C ASN A 84 5.30 2.37 -24.07
N LEU A 85 5.94 3.11 -23.15
CA LEU A 85 6.55 4.39 -23.49
C LEU A 85 7.59 4.30 -24.61
N VAL A 86 8.45 3.28 -24.58
CA VAL A 86 9.52 3.06 -25.56
C VAL A 86 8.95 2.75 -26.95
N ASP A 87 7.91 1.95 -27.03
CA ASP A 87 7.31 1.61 -28.31
C ASP A 87 6.47 2.76 -28.85
N ALA A 88 5.89 3.59 -28.00
CA ALA A 88 5.23 4.85 -28.38
C ALA A 88 6.23 5.86 -28.96
N GLU A 89 7.42 6.01 -28.34
CA GLU A 89 8.52 6.83 -28.88
C GLU A 89 8.93 6.36 -30.28
N LYS A 90 9.12 5.05 -30.46
CA LYS A 90 9.46 4.45 -31.76
C LYS A 90 8.36 4.65 -32.80
N ALA A 91 7.09 4.56 -32.39
CA ALA A 91 5.97 4.77 -33.30
C ALA A 91 5.93 6.19 -33.84
N ILE A 92 6.11 7.21 -32.97
CA ILE A 92 6.19 8.62 -33.39
C ILE A 92 7.43 8.88 -34.26
N ALA A 93 8.61 8.37 -33.83
CA ALA A 93 9.84 8.52 -34.58
C ALA A 93 9.71 7.90 -35.99
N LYS A 94 9.13 6.70 -36.06
CA LYS A 94 8.87 6.04 -37.36
C LYS A 94 7.95 6.88 -38.25
N GLY A 95 6.85 7.41 -37.70
CA GLY A 95 5.94 8.27 -38.46
C GLY A 95 6.62 9.51 -39.01
N LEU A 96 7.44 10.22 -38.22
CA LEU A 96 8.20 11.39 -38.64
C LEU A 96 9.24 11.08 -39.72
N LYS A 97 9.86 9.91 -39.67
CA LYS A 97 10.82 9.44 -40.67
C LYS A 97 10.13 9.01 -41.95
N ASP A 98 9.08 8.21 -41.89
CA ASP A 98 8.37 7.68 -43.05
C ASP A 98 7.62 8.80 -43.81
N GLY A 99 7.15 9.82 -43.09
CA GLY A 99 6.57 11.03 -43.68
C GLY A 99 7.60 11.99 -44.26
N ASN A 100 8.90 11.68 -44.24
CA ASN A 100 10.01 12.53 -44.69
C ASN A 100 10.11 13.90 -43.99
N PHE A 101 9.51 14.02 -42.77
CA PHE A 101 9.59 15.27 -42.01
C PHE A 101 10.96 15.43 -41.35
N LEU A 102 11.52 14.31 -40.82
CA LEU A 102 12.85 14.28 -40.19
C LEU A 102 13.64 13.04 -40.64
N LYS A 103 14.95 13.22 -40.90
CA LYS A 103 15.82 12.11 -41.33
C LYS A 103 16.15 11.12 -40.20
N GLN A 104 16.41 11.62 -38.99
CA GLN A 104 16.78 10.86 -37.81
C GLN A 104 16.10 11.45 -36.57
N PRO A 105 14.76 11.29 -36.43
CA PRO A 105 14.04 11.83 -35.27
C PRO A 105 14.43 11.09 -34.00
N GLN A 106 14.83 11.84 -32.97
CA GLN A 106 15.01 11.35 -31.61
C GLN A 106 13.84 11.87 -30.79
N VAL A 107 12.92 10.96 -30.44
CA VAL A 107 11.69 11.25 -29.71
C VAL A 107 11.83 10.76 -28.28
N SER A 108 11.44 11.59 -27.32
CA SER A 108 11.31 11.24 -25.90
C SER A 108 9.88 11.48 -25.46
N LEU A 109 9.31 10.53 -24.74
CA LEU A 109 7.95 10.59 -24.22
C LEU A 109 7.95 10.50 -22.70
N LEU A 110 7.37 11.50 -22.05
CA LEU A 110 7.22 11.56 -20.63
C LEU A 110 5.73 11.42 -20.24
N LEU A 111 5.42 10.45 -19.40
CA LEU A 111 4.10 10.33 -18.79
C LEU A 111 3.98 11.37 -17.66
N LEU A 112 3.09 12.35 -17.82
CA LEU A 112 2.85 13.40 -16.85
C LEU A 112 1.80 12.98 -15.81
N THR A 113 0.69 12.42 -16.28
CA THR A 113 -0.42 11.99 -15.41
C THR A 113 -0.93 10.65 -15.90
N PRO A 114 -0.67 9.56 -15.16
CA PRO A 114 -1.27 8.27 -15.43
C PRO A 114 -2.75 8.29 -15.07
N ALA A 115 -3.61 7.86 -15.98
CA ALA A 115 -5.06 7.77 -15.76
C ALA A 115 -5.67 6.47 -16.29
N ALA A 116 -4.98 5.80 -17.21
CA ALA A 116 -5.50 4.60 -17.85
C ALA A 116 -5.43 3.35 -16.96
N ASN A 117 -4.36 3.21 -16.21
CA ASN A 117 -4.13 2.04 -15.36
C ASN A 117 -4.03 2.47 -13.90
N GLN A 118 -5.16 2.47 -13.20
CA GLN A 118 -5.25 2.88 -11.81
C GLN A 118 -6.14 1.94 -11.00
N VAL A 119 -5.83 1.87 -9.71
CA VAL A 119 -6.70 1.27 -8.68
C VAL A 119 -7.12 2.34 -7.69
N SER A 120 -8.28 2.18 -7.09
CA SER A 120 -8.80 3.06 -6.05
C SER A 120 -8.58 2.42 -4.68
N VAL A 121 -8.00 3.17 -3.74
CA VAL A 121 -7.85 2.74 -2.34
C VAL A 121 -8.71 3.64 -1.47
N LEU A 122 -9.64 3.06 -0.74
CA LEU A 122 -10.67 3.76 0.03
C LEU A 122 -10.79 3.18 1.44
N GLY A 123 -11.41 3.94 2.34
CA GLY A 123 -11.70 3.52 3.71
C GLY A 123 -10.59 3.86 4.70
N MET A 124 -10.33 2.99 5.66
CA MET A 124 -9.42 3.22 6.80
C MET A 124 -7.95 2.99 6.43
N VAL A 125 -7.45 3.78 5.48
CA VAL A 125 -6.04 3.85 5.07
C VAL A 125 -5.50 5.25 5.30
N ASN A 126 -4.18 5.38 5.48
CA ASN A 126 -3.56 6.68 5.77
C ASN A 126 -3.71 7.69 4.62
N LYS A 127 -3.68 7.22 3.37
CA LYS A 127 -3.78 8.07 2.17
C LYS A 127 -4.76 7.43 1.19
N PRO A 128 -6.08 7.66 1.34
CA PRO A 128 -7.05 7.19 0.36
C PRO A 128 -6.87 7.96 -0.97
N GLY A 129 -7.10 7.28 -2.10
CA GLY A 129 -6.91 7.90 -3.40
C GLY A 129 -6.83 6.91 -4.55
N ARG A 130 -6.45 7.41 -5.72
CA ARG A 130 -6.16 6.59 -6.90
C ARG A 130 -4.67 6.42 -7.06
N TYR A 131 -4.25 5.18 -7.33
CA TYR A 131 -2.86 4.80 -7.47
C TYR A 131 -2.62 4.17 -8.82
N PRO A 132 -1.61 4.62 -9.57
CA PRO A 132 -1.25 3.99 -10.82
C PRO A 132 -0.68 2.60 -10.57
N ILE A 133 -1.03 1.66 -11.44
CA ILE A 133 -0.44 0.32 -11.45
C ILE A 133 0.43 0.16 -12.71
N ILE A 134 1.55 -0.50 -12.55
CA ILE A 134 2.46 -0.91 -13.62
C ILE A 134 2.61 -2.43 -13.57
N ALA A 135 3.01 -3.06 -14.65
CA ALA A 135 3.09 -4.52 -14.73
C ALA A 135 4.01 -5.15 -13.66
N SER A 136 5.08 -4.43 -13.28
CA SER A 136 6.03 -4.85 -12.24
C SER A 136 5.57 -4.53 -10.81
N SER A 137 4.50 -3.73 -10.64
CA SER A 137 4.02 -3.26 -9.34
C SER A 137 2.49 -3.19 -9.33
N ASN A 138 1.87 -4.38 -9.34
CA ASN A 138 0.42 -4.54 -9.33
C ASN A 138 -0.10 -5.37 -8.15
N LYS A 139 0.73 -5.59 -7.13
CA LYS A 139 0.35 -6.37 -5.96
C LYS A 139 -0.38 -5.53 -4.92
N LEU A 140 -1.31 -6.16 -4.21
CA LEU A 140 -2.07 -5.52 -3.14
C LEU A 140 -1.14 -4.89 -2.08
N SER A 141 -0.08 -5.59 -1.67
CA SER A 141 0.86 -5.10 -0.68
C SER A 141 1.58 -3.82 -1.10
N GLU A 142 1.95 -3.70 -2.37
CA GLU A 142 2.65 -2.53 -2.92
C GLU A 142 1.74 -1.31 -2.98
N ILE A 143 0.51 -1.49 -3.46
CA ILE A 143 -0.47 -0.41 -3.51
C ILE A 143 -0.86 0.04 -2.10
N MET A 144 -1.04 -0.90 -1.17
CA MET A 144 -1.28 -0.57 0.24
C MET A 144 -0.11 0.17 0.88
N ALA A 145 1.13 -0.16 0.52
CA ALA A 145 2.31 0.58 0.98
C ALA A 145 2.33 2.02 0.43
N MET A 146 1.98 2.24 -0.84
CA MET A 146 1.83 3.60 -1.41
C MET A 146 0.72 4.39 -0.71
N ALA A 147 -0.38 3.74 -0.32
CA ALA A 147 -1.47 4.31 0.46
C ALA A 147 -1.10 4.56 1.95
N GLY A 148 0.13 4.25 2.35
CA GLY A 148 0.62 4.42 3.71
C GLY A 148 0.10 3.38 4.70
N GLY A 149 -0.48 2.28 4.20
CA GLY A 149 -1.02 1.18 5.00
C GLY A 149 -2.37 1.47 5.67
N ILE A 150 -2.86 0.48 6.39
CA ILE A 150 -4.08 0.56 7.21
C ILE A 150 -3.83 1.47 8.41
N ILE A 151 -4.81 2.29 8.78
CA ILE A 151 -4.72 3.14 9.99
C ILE A 151 -4.71 2.23 11.23
N PRO A 152 -3.62 2.23 12.02
CA PRO A 152 -3.52 1.37 13.20
C PRO A 152 -4.66 1.61 14.19
N GLY A 153 -5.25 0.54 14.71
CA GLY A 153 -6.32 0.61 15.69
C GLY A 153 -7.67 1.11 15.18
N SER A 154 -7.78 1.46 13.89
CA SER A 154 -9.04 1.95 13.31
C SER A 154 -9.46 1.18 12.07
N GLY A 155 -8.52 0.71 11.28
CA GLY A 155 -8.79 -0.10 10.09
C GLY A 155 -8.80 -1.59 10.38
N SER A 156 -9.61 -2.31 9.60
CA SER A 156 -9.70 -3.78 9.63
C SER A 156 -8.50 -4.41 8.91
N ASP A 157 -8.00 -5.53 9.45
CA ASP A 157 -7.02 -6.37 8.77
C ASP A 157 -7.60 -7.12 7.55
N MET A 158 -8.93 -7.19 7.47
CA MET A 158 -9.62 -7.74 6.30
C MET A 158 -9.82 -6.64 5.26
N VAL A 159 -9.18 -6.81 4.11
CA VAL A 159 -9.24 -5.90 2.97
C VAL A 159 -10.14 -6.49 1.91
N VAL A 160 -11.06 -5.69 1.41
CA VAL A 160 -11.96 -6.10 0.32
C VAL A 160 -11.42 -5.56 -0.99
N VAL A 161 -11.17 -6.44 -1.95
CA VAL A 161 -10.86 -6.08 -3.33
C VAL A 161 -12.07 -6.37 -4.19
N SER A 162 -12.54 -5.38 -4.92
CA SER A 162 -13.66 -5.49 -5.85
C SER A 162 -13.29 -4.90 -7.21
N GLY A 163 -13.90 -5.43 -8.27
CA GLY A 163 -13.63 -4.97 -9.62
C GLY A 163 -14.42 -5.79 -10.64
N THR A 164 -13.92 -5.79 -11.88
CA THR A 164 -14.50 -6.57 -12.96
C THR A 164 -13.44 -7.48 -13.56
N ARG A 165 -13.78 -8.75 -13.76
CA ARG A 165 -12.95 -9.75 -14.43
C ARG A 165 -13.76 -10.36 -15.57
N ASP A 166 -13.27 -10.24 -16.79
CA ASP A 166 -13.92 -10.83 -17.99
C ASP A 166 -15.40 -10.42 -18.12
N GLY A 167 -15.71 -9.16 -17.79
CA GLY A 167 -17.07 -8.60 -17.84
C GLY A 167 -17.95 -8.94 -16.63
N GLN A 168 -17.46 -9.74 -15.67
CA GLN A 168 -18.19 -10.11 -14.47
C GLN A 168 -17.66 -9.36 -13.25
N ALA A 169 -18.57 -8.87 -12.40
CA ALA A 169 -18.20 -8.28 -11.12
C ALA A 169 -17.58 -9.35 -10.21
N PHE A 170 -16.47 -9.00 -9.55
CA PHE A 170 -15.87 -9.86 -8.53
C PHE A 170 -15.69 -9.09 -7.23
N ARG A 171 -15.70 -9.83 -6.13
CA ARG A 171 -15.35 -9.34 -4.80
C ARG A 171 -14.55 -10.42 -4.07
N LYS A 172 -13.42 -10.04 -3.51
CA LYS A 172 -12.58 -10.93 -2.73
C LYS A 172 -12.20 -10.26 -1.41
N GLU A 173 -12.34 -10.99 -0.33
CA GLU A 173 -11.81 -10.60 0.97
C GLU A 173 -10.43 -11.21 1.15
N VAL A 174 -9.46 -10.38 1.50
CA VAL A 174 -8.06 -10.75 1.71
C VAL A 174 -7.69 -10.43 3.15
N ASP A 175 -7.21 -11.43 3.86
CA ASP A 175 -6.59 -11.23 5.17
C ASP A 175 -5.18 -10.66 4.98
N PHE A 176 -5.07 -9.35 5.11
CA PHE A 176 -3.84 -8.63 4.80
C PHE A 176 -2.66 -9.05 5.70
N THR A 177 -2.94 -9.52 6.92
CA THR A 177 -1.89 -10.02 7.81
C THR A 177 -1.28 -11.32 7.34
N LYS A 178 -2.07 -12.17 6.67
CA LYS A 178 -1.60 -13.45 6.13
C LYS A 178 -0.71 -13.31 4.90
N VAL A 179 -0.78 -12.18 4.18
CA VAL A 179 0.12 -11.91 3.06
C VAL A 179 1.59 -11.91 3.53
N PHE A 180 1.84 -11.49 4.77
CA PHE A 180 3.19 -11.41 5.36
C PHE A 180 3.51 -12.55 6.34
N ALA A 181 2.60 -13.50 6.52
CA ALA A 181 2.81 -14.60 7.46
C ALA A 181 3.84 -15.60 6.95
N SER A 182 4.71 -16.10 7.83
CA SER A 182 5.73 -17.10 7.48
C SER A 182 5.17 -18.50 7.20
N SER A 183 3.95 -18.79 7.67
CA SER A 183 3.26 -20.07 7.48
C SER A 183 1.77 -19.81 7.22
N GLY A 184 1.18 -20.58 6.30
CA GLY A 184 -0.23 -20.39 5.90
C GLY A 184 -0.47 -19.04 5.22
N SER A 185 0.54 -18.53 4.50
CA SER A 185 0.46 -17.27 3.77
C SER A 185 -0.59 -17.34 2.65
N GLU A 186 -1.38 -16.28 2.53
CA GLU A 186 -2.15 -16.05 1.32
C GLU A 186 -1.23 -15.46 0.24
N PRO A 187 -1.39 -15.86 -1.04
CA PRO A 187 -0.66 -15.20 -2.11
C PRO A 187 -1.02 -13.72 -2.16
N ASP A 188 -0.01 -12.88 -2.36
CA ASP A 188 -0.22 -11.45 -2.53
C ASP A 188 -1.06 -11.20 -3.78
N PHE A 189 -2.22 -10.59 -3.59
CA PHE A 189 -3.26 -10.49 -4.63
C PHE A 189 -2.83 -9.53 -5.74
N GLU A 190 -2.93 -10.00 -6.99
CA GLU A 190 -2.67 -9.17 -8.16
C GLU A 190 -3.88 -8.31 -8.52
N LEU A 191 -3.65 -7.02 -8.58
CA LEU A 191 -4.63 -6.00 -8.92
C LEU A 191 -4.66 -5.76 -10.43
N ARG A 192 -5.80 -5.34 -10.94
CA ARG A 192 -5.99 -4.93 -12.33
C ARG A 192 -6.59 -3.52 -12.39
N ASN A 193 -6.47 -2.92 -13.54
CA ASN A 193 -7.05 -1.60 -13.79
C ASN A 193 -8.54 -1.55 -13.42
N GLY A 194 -8.92 -0.50 -12.71
CA GLY A 194 -10.30 -0.28 -12.25
C GLY A 194 -10.67 -1.01 -10.96
N ASP A 195 -9.75 -1.78 -10.35
CA ASP A 195 -10.02 -2.41 -9.06
C ASP A 195 -10.16 -1.36 -7.96
N THR A 196 -11.00 -1.67 -7.01
CA THR A 196 -11.20 -0.90 -5.79
C THR A 196 -10.80 -1.73 -4.59
N ILE A 197 -9.92 -1.18 -3.78
CA ILE A 197 -9.48 -1.70 -2.50
C ILE A 197 -10.24 -0.94 -1.43
N TRP A 198 -10.98 -1.64 -0.59
CA TRP A 198 -11.73 -1.08 0.53
C TRP A 198 -11.22 -1.65 1.83
N VAL A 199 -10.82 -0.77 2.75
CA VAL A 199 -10.49 -1.11 4.13
C VAL A 199 -11.60 -0.61 5.04
N ASP A 200 -12.32 -1.52 5.66
CA ASP A 200 -13.39 -1.18 6.58
C ASP A 200 -12.84 -0.75 7.94
N ARG A 201 -13.71 -0.28 8.81
CA ARG A 201 -13.36 -0.03 10.20
C ARG A 201 -13.03 -1.33 10.92
N ALA A 202 -12.09 -1.26 11.84
CA ALA A 202 -11.82 -2.37 12.73
C ALA A 202 -13.09 -2.74 13.51
N PRO A 203 -13.37 -4.03 13.67
CA PRO A 203 -14.52 -4.47 14.45
C PRO A 203 -14.42 -3.97 15.90
N GLN A 204 -15.55 -3.75 16.55
CA GLN A 204 -15.63 -3.27 17.91
C GLN A 204 -16.42 -4.22 18.79
N ILE A 205 -16.15 -4.13 20.09
CA ILE A 205 -16.93 -4.68 21.19
C ILE A 205 -17.32 -3.54 22.12
N TYR A 206 -18.32 -3.77 22.94
CA TYR A 206 -18.81 -2.79 23.89
C TYR A 206 -18.78 -3.40 25.30
N MET A 207 -18.26 -2.65 26.26
CA MET A 207 -18.19 -3.11 27.65
C MET A 207 -18.90 -2.11 28.57
N TYR A 208 -19.71 -2.63 29.50
CA TYR A 208 -20.44 -1.80 30.46
C TYR A 208 -20.62 -2.53 31.79
N GLY A 209 -21.11 -1.80 32.80
CA GLY A 209 -21.25 -2.27 34.17
C GLY A 209 -20.04 -1.89 35.02
N GLU A 210 -19.64 -2.78 35.94
CA GLU A 210 -18.60 -2.52 36.94
C GLU A 210 -17.15 -2.65 36.39
N VAL A 211 -16.83 -1.82 35.40
CA VAL A 211 -15.49 -1.67 34.81
C VAL A 211 -15.01 -0.24 34.93
N GLN A 212 -13.69 -0.03 34.96
CA GLN A 212 -13.09 1.29 35.14
C GLN A 212 -13.38 2.24 33.97
N ARG A 213 -13.34 1.71 32.74
CA ARG A 213 -13.56 2.47 31.51
C ARG A 213 -14.59 1.76 30.62
N PRO A 214 -15.89 2.00 30.88
CA PRO A 214 -16.93 1.47 30.00
C PRO A 214 -16.92 2.15 28.64
N GLY A 215 -17.42 1.47 27.61
CA GLY A 215 -17.54 2.01 26.27
C GLY A 215 -17.14 1.04 25.17
N ALA A 216 -16.97 1.57 23.96
CA ALA A 216 -16.54 0.84 22.80
C ALA A 216 -15.01 0.60 22.82
N GLN A 217 -14.58 -0.58 22.39
CA GLN A 217 -13.18 -0.96 22.24
C GLN A 217 -12.98 -1.64 20.90
N VAL A 218 -11.83 -1.40 20.28
CA VAL A 218 -11.43 -2.13 19.05
C VAL A 218 -11.19 -3.59 19.41
N LEU A 219 -11.78 -4.49 18.63
CA LEU A 219 -11.61 -5.91 18.78
C LEU A 219 -10.43 -6.38 17.91
N LEU A 220 -9.32 -6.71 18.55
CA LEU A 220 -8.22 -7.40 17.89
C LEU A 220 -8.54 -8.89 17.75
N ARG A 221 -7.92 -9.52 16.78
CA ARG A 221 -8.11 -10.95 16.52
C ARG A 221 -7.71 -11.80 17.74
N GLY A 222 -8.60 -12.70 18.14
CA GLY A 222 -8.37 -13.59 19.26
C GLY A 222 -8.47 -12.94 20.65
N THR A 223 -8.94 -11.70 20.75
CA THR A 223 -9.14 -11.00 22.02
C THR A 223 -10.11 -11.78 22.91
N THR A 224 -9.63 -12.13 24.10
CA THR A 224 -10.44 -12.79 25.14
C THR A 224 -11.17 -11.78 26.02
N VAL A 225 -12.16 -12.26 26.77
CA VAL A 225 -12.87 -11.45 27.79
C VAL A 225 -11.89 -10.83 28.78
N LEU A 226 -10.88 -11.58 29.22
CA LEU A 226 -9.84 -11.09 30.15
C LEU A 226 -9.04 -9.93 29.53
N GLN A 227 -8.63 -10.05 28.27
CA GLN A 227 -7.89 -9.01 27.58
C GLN A 227 -8.74 -7.76 27.37
N ALA A 228 -10.01 -7.91 26.99
CA ALA A 228 -10.93 -6.80 26.85
C ALA A 228 -11.18 -6.11 28.20
N LEU A 229 -11.31 -6.87 29.27
CA LEU A 229 -11.45 -6.33 30.65
C LEU A 229 -10.19 -5.55 31.06
N ALA A 230 -8.99 -6.07 30.75
CA ALA A 230 -7.74 -5.37 31.03
C ALA A 230 -7.65 -4.05 30.24
N ASN A 231 -8.06 -4.05 28.96
CA ASN A 231 -8.13 -2.85 28.15
C ASN A 231 -9.13 -1.82 28.69
N ALA A 232 -10.22 -2.28 29.36
CA ALA A 232 -11.16 -1.42 30.08
C ALA A 232 -10.63 -0.89 31.43
N GLY A 233 -9.37 -1.14 31.76
CA GLY A 233 -8.75 -0.74 33.03
C GLY A 233 -9.05 -1.67 34.20
N GLY A 234 -9.67 -2.82 33.96
CA GLY A 234 -10.06 -3.79 34.99
C GLY A 234 -11.42 -3.48 35.63
N LEU A 235 -11.72 -4.23 36.68
CA LEU A 235 -12.96 -4.06 37.47
C LEU A 235 -12.90 -2.82 38.35
N THR A 236 -14.08 -2.29 38.67
CA THR A 236 -14.24 -1.37 39.81
C THR A 236 -14.10 -2.17 41.14
N LEU A 237 -14.07 -1.47 42.28
CA LEU A 237 -14.08 -2.08 43.59
C LEU A 237 -15.33 -2.95 43.84
N ARG A 238 -16.38 -2.73 43.09
CA ARG A 238 -17.67 -3.44 43.20
C ARG A 238 -17.83 -4.54 42.14
N GLY A 239 -16.94 -4.61 41.16
CA GLY A 239 -17.03 -5.54 40.03
C GLY A 239 -16.63 -6.95 40.39
N THR A 240 -17.19 -7.97 39.70
CA THR A 240 -16.82 -9.36 39.84
C THR A 240 -16.50 -10.00 38.46
N GLN A 241 -15.53 -10.92 38.45
CA GLN A 241 -15.23 -11.75 37.29
C GLN A 241 -16.20 -12.91 37.08
N ARG A 242 -17.10 -13.16 38.02
CA ARG A 242 -18.06 -14.28 37.97
C ARG A 242 -19.36 -13.84 37.28
N GLY A 243 -19.88 -14.70 36.40
CA GLY A 243 -21.14 -14.48 35.72
C GLY A 243 -21.12 -13.27 34.78
N ILE A 244 -20.01 -13.11 34.07
CA ILE A 244 -19.89 -12.13 32.96
C ILE A 244 -20.88 -12.53 31.85
N LYS A 245 -21.71 -11.59 31.41
CA LYS A 245 -22.67 -11.84 30.33
C LYS A 245 -22.19 -11.19 29.06
N VAL A 246 -22.23 -11.95 27.95
CA VAL A 246 -21.98 -11.46 26.60
C VAL A 246 -23.30 -11.51 25.84
N HIS A 247 -23.77 -10.35 25.43
CA HIS A 247 -24.91 -10.20 24.54
C HIS A 247 -24.38 -10.21 23.12
N ARG A 248 -24.66 -11.28 22.40
CA ARG A 248 -24.21 -11.51 21.03
C ARG A 248 -25.39 -11.53 20.09
N ARG A 249 -25.34 -10.68 19.08
CA ARG A 249 -26.36 -10.68 18.03
C ARG A 249 -26.05 -11.76 17.01
N ASP A 250 -27.04 -12.59 16.72
CA ASP A 250 -26.99 -13.49 15.56
C ASP A 250 -27.19 -12.68 14.27
N GLU A 251 -26.25 -12.78 13.36
CA GLU A 251 -26.29 -12.01 12.09
C GLU A 251 -27.39 -12.45 11.14
N ALA A 252 -27.82 -13.72 11.22
CA ALA A 252 -28.82 -14.28 10.33
C ALA A 252 -30.26 -13.96 10.80
N THR A 253 -30.49 -14.07 12.12
CA THR A 253 -31.83 -13.88 12.71
C THR A 253 -32.04 -12.49 13.29
N GLY A 254 -30.97 -11.77 13.60
CA GLY A 254 -31.00 -10.49 14.29
C GLY A 254 -31.28 -10.60 15.80
N GLU A 255 -31.52 -11.81 16.32
CA GLU A 255 -31.80 -12.06 17.73
C GLU A 255 -30.54 -11.85 18.60
N VAL A 256 -30.76 -11.44 19.84
CA VAL A 256 -29.67 -11.26 20.81
C VAL A 256 -29.64 -12.46 21.76
N ASN A 257 -28.58 -13.23 21.67
CA ASN A 257 -28.29 -14.35 22.56
C ASN A 257 -27.44 -13.86 23.74
N VAL A 258 -27.86 -14.18 24.97
CA VAL A 258 -27.10 -13.85 26.18
C VAL A 258 -26.37 -15.11 26.66
N VAL A 259 -25.04 -15.06 26.61
CA VAL A 259 -24.17 -16.17 27.01
C VAL A 259 -23.39 -15.78 28.26
N GLU A 260 -23.27 -16.65 29.22
CA GLU A 260 -22.32 -16.49 30.32
C GLU A 260 -20.92 -16.87 29.80
N ALA A 261 -19.97 -15.91 29.82
CA ALA A 261 -18.65 -16.09 29.26
C ALA A 261 -17.59 -16.23 30.35
N GLY A 262 -16.65 -17.14 30.10
CA GLY A 262 -15.43 -17.26 30.86
C GLY A 262 -14.37 -16.24 30.46
N LEU A 263 -13.36 -16.02 31.30
CA LEU A 263 -12.28 -15.07 31.05
C LEU A 263 -11.46 -15.38 29.79
N ASN A 264 -11.34 -16.64 29.42
CA ASN A 264 -10.57 -17.10 28.26
C ASN A 264 -11.41 -17.22 26.98
N ASP A 265 -12.71 -16.95 27.05
CA ASP A 265 -13.56 -17.01 25.87
C ASP A 265 -13.22 -15.89 24.90
N VAL A 266 -13.17 -16.23 23.62
CA VAL A 266 -12.86 -15.30 22.56
C VAL A 266 -14.12 -14.50 22.17
N LEU A 267 -13.96 -13.20 22.14
CA LEU A 267 -15.00 -12.26 21.76
C LEU A 267 -15.18 -12.20 20.24
N LYS A 268 -16.39 -11.85 19.82
CA LYS A 268 -16.77 -11.63 18.41
C LYS A 268 -17.11 -10.18 18.15
N PRO A 269 -17.08 -9.72 16.89
CA PRO A 269 -17.53 -8.39 16.51
C PRO A 269 -18.93 -8.08 17.06
N ASN A 270 -19.10 -6.85 17.56
CA ASN A 270 -20.36 -6.34 18.13
C ASN A 270 -20.84 -7.03 19.41
N ASP A 271 -20.00 -7.87 20.06
CA ASP A 271 -20.33 -8.37 21.40
C ASP A 271 -20.47 -7.21 22.39
N VAL A 272 -21.51 -7.29 23.22
CA VAL A 272 -21.73 -6.35 24.33
C VAL A 272 -21.54 -7.08 25.64
N ILE A 273 -20.49 -6.72 26.37
CA ILE A 273 -20.04 -7.42 27.60
C ILE A 273 -20.57 -6.66 28.80
N TYR A 274 -21.32 -7.37 29.64
CA TYR A 274 -21.83 -6.85 30.91
C TYR A 274 -21.05 -7.43 32.10
N ILE A 275 -20.48 -6.54 32.89
CA ILE A 275 -19.80 -6.89 34.15
C ILE A 275 -20.72 -6.51 35.30
N LYS A 276 -21.16 -7.51 36.02
CA LYS A 276 -22.06 -7.30 37.16
C LYS A 276 -21.33 -6.85 38.40
N GLU A 277 -22.11 -6.29 39.33
CA GLU A 277 -21.68 -5.96 40.67
C GLU A 277 -21.48 -7.24 41.49
N SER A 278 -20.46 -7.25 42.36
CA SER A 278 -20.28 -8.28 43.41
C SER A 278 -21.30 -8.04 44.51
N LEU A 279 -21.97 -9.10 44.91
CA LEU A 279 -22.93 -9.01 45.98
C LEU A 279 -22.28 -9.02 47.40
N PHE A 280 -20.94 -9.30 47.42
CA PHE A 280 -20.16 -9.38 48.67
C PHE A 280 -18.71 -9.01 48.42
#